data_9ee06250d034219eaa0a97b62410a236
#
_entry.id   9ee06250d034219eaa0a97b62410a236
#
_cell.length_a   1.000
_cell.length_b   1.000
_cell.length_c   1.000
_cell.angle_alpha   90.00
_cell.angle_beta   90.00
_cell.angle_gamma   90.00
#
_symmetry.space_group_name_H-M   'P 1'
#
loop_
_entity.id
_entity.type
_entity.pdbx_description
1 polymer ?
#
loop_
_entity_poly.entity_id
_entity_poly.type
_entity_poly.pdbx_seq_one_letter_code
_entity_poly.pdbx_strand_id
1 'polypeptide(L)'
;MEISHSLFIAFLLFAVVMFFTPGPNNIMLLSSGLNFGFRRTIPHMAGVTFGFAFMIAVTGLGLGAVFTTYPVLQTVLKYAGAAYLLYLAAAIALSAPPDPDAADRRRPMTFLGAALFQWVNVKGWVMAIGTITAYAAIASYPWNVAVQAALSLLFGAASSASWVLCGTSLQSLVKSPRAVRAFNIAMGVLLVASLYPVLHEP
;
A
#
# COMPACT_ATOMS: atom_id res chain seq x y z
N MET A 1 5.25 29.76 7.67
CA MET A 1 5.09 28.71 6.65
C MET A 1 3.92 29.12 5.78
N GLU A 2 4.19 29.56 4.57
CA GLU A 2 3.14 29.81 3.58
C GLU A 2 2.90 28.54 2.77
N ILE A 3 1.64 28.12 2.65
CA ILE A 3 1.24 26.96 1.86
C ILE A 3 0.58 27.48 0.58
N SER A 4 1.03 26.97 -0.57
CA SER A 4 0.38 27.26 -1.86
C SER A 4 -0.99 26.59 -1.92
N HIS A 5 -2.07 27.38 -1.87
CA HIS A 5 -3.44 26.86 -1.88
C HIS A 5 -3.77 26.03 -3.14
N SER A 6 -3.28 26.46 -4.30
CA SER A 6 -3.51 25.72 -5.55
C SER A 6 -2.84 24.35 -5.54
N LEU A 7 -1.57 24.28 -5.12
CA LEU A 7 -0.85 23.01 -5.00
C LEU A 7 -1.42 22.13 -3.89
N PHE A 8 -1.92 22.72 -2.81
CA PHE A 8 -2.56 21.98 -1.74
C PHE A 8 -3.84 21.27 -2.22
N ILE A 9 -4.72 22.00 -2.95
CA ILE A 9 -5.93 21.41 -3.53
C ILE A 9 -5.56 20.34 -4.57
N ALA A 10 -4.60 20.62 -5.44
CA ALA A 10 -4.12 19.65 -6.42
C ALA A 10 -3.57 18.37 -5.74
N PHE A 11 -2.84 18.53 -4.64
CA PHE A 11 -2.37 17.40 -3.85
C PHE A 11 -3.51 16.58 -3.25
N LEU A 12 -4.55 17.22 -2.71
CA LEU A 12 -5.71 16.51 -2.15
C LEU A 12 -6.40 15.65 -3.21
N LEU A 13 -6.62 16.20 -4.41
CA LEU A 13 -7.21 15.46 -5.53
C LEU A 13 -6.32 14.28 -5.96
N PHE A 14 -5.03 14.53 -6.12
CA PHE A 14 -4.05 13.48 -6.40
C PHE A 14 -4.06 12.38 -5.33
N ALA A 15 -4.06 12.76 -4.05
CA ALA A 15 -4.08 11.82 -2.94
C ALA A 15 -5.33 10.93 -2.94
N VAL A 16 -6.52 11.52 -3.16
CA VAL A 16 -7.76 10.73 -3.29
C VAL A 16 -7.61 9.67 -4.39
N VAL A 17 -7.19 10.08 -5.58
CA VAL A 17 -7.04 9.14 -6.71
C VAL A 17 -6.01 8.06 -6.39
N MET A 18 -4.82 8.45 -5.95
CA MET A 18 -3.68 7.53 -5.81
C MET A 18 -3.84 6.56 -4.64
N PHE A 19 -4.35 7.03 -3.48
CA PHE A 19 -4.52 6.16 -2.31
C PHE A 19 -5.71 5.22 -2.45
N PHE A 20 -6.80 5.64 -3.11
CA PHE A 20 -8.01 4.82 -3.24
C PHE A 20 -8.04 3.95 -4.51
N THR A 21 -7.17 4.20 -5.49
CA THR A 21 -7.03 3.34 -6.67
C THR A 21 -6.52 1.96 -6.26
N PRO A 22 -7.13 0.86 -6.76
CA PRO A 22 -6.66 -0.49 -6.48
C PRO A 22 -5.17 -0.66 -6.75
N GLY A 23 -4.50 -1.37 -5.85
CA GLY A 23 -3.08 -1.67 -5.94
C GLY A 23 -2.67 -2.67 -4.86
N PRO A 24 -1.39 -3.07 -4.79
CA PRO A 24 -0.94 -4.14 -3.92
C PRO A 24 -1.38 -3.98 -2.47
N ASN A 25 -1.13 -2.84 -1.84
CA ASN A 25 -1.55 -2.57 -0.46
C ASN A 25 -3.07 -2.74 -0.27
N ASN A 26 -3.85 -2.13 -1.17
CA ASN A 26 -5.31 -2.10 -1.06
C ASN A 26 -5.92 -3.50 -1.22
N ILE A 27 -5.42 -4.28 -2.18
CA ILE A 27 -5.84 -5.68 -2.40
C ILE A 27 -5.49 -6.55 -1.18
N MET A 28 -4.29 -6.37 -0.61
CA MET A 28 -3.86 -7.11 0.58
C MET A 28 -4.68 -6.73 1.82
N LEU A 29 -5.02 -5.45 2.00
CA LEU A 29 -5.85 -4.95 3.08
C LEU A 29 -7.30 -5.45 2.95
N LEU A 30 -7.86 -5.44 1.73
CA LEU A 30 -9.18 -6.01 1.44
C LEU A 30 -9.22 -7.51 1.80
N SER A 31 -8.22 -8.27 1.33
CA SER A 31 -8.08 -9.69 1.64
C SER A 31 -7.91 -9.92 3.15
N SER A 32 -7.11 -9.10 3.81
CA SER A 32 -6.89 -9.19 5.25
C SER A 32 -8.17 -8.90 6.04
N GLY A 33 -8.95 -7.89 5.62
CA GLY A 33 -10.25 -7.56 6.19
C GLY A 33 -11.24 -8.72 6.09
N LEU A 34 -11.33 -9.37 4.92
CA LEU A 34 -12.20 -10.52 4.72
C LEU A 34 -11.75 -11.73 5.56
N ASN A 35 -10.46 -12.04 5.61
CA ASN A 35 -9.98 -13.26 6.25
C ASN A 35 -9.83 -13.13 7.78
N PHE A 36 -9.57 -11.92 8.32
CA PHE A 36 -9.23 -11.71 9.73
C PHE A 36 -10.12 -10.71 10.45
N GLY A 37 -10.91 -9.93 9.71
CA GLY A 37 -11.74 -8.85 10.25
C GLY A 37 -10.92 -7.59 10.57
N PHE A 38 -11.63 -6.52 10.91
CA PHE A 38 -11.05 -5.19 11.09
C PHE A 38 -10.02 -5.14 12.22
N ARG A 39 -10.39 -5.60 13.42
CA ARG A 39 -9.53 -5.48 14.62
C ARG A 39 -8.19 -6.19 14.46
N ARG A 40 -8.19 -7.40 13.92
CA ARG A 40 -6.95 -8.17 13.73
C ARG A 40 -6.06 -7.58 12.62
N THR A 41 -6.66 -6.81 11.69
CA THR A 41 -5.95 -6.17 10.57
C THR A 41 -5.34 -4.81 10.94
N ILE A 42 -5.64 -4.23 12.12
CA ILE A 42 -5.09 -2.94 12.55
C ILE A 42 -3.55 -2.85 12.45
N PRO A 43 -2.77 -3.85 12.89
CA PRO A 43 -1.31 -3.78 12.75
C PRO A 43 -0.85 -3.71 11.29
N HIS A 44 -1.51 -4.44 10.38
CA HIS A 44 -1.26 -4.37 8.94
C HIS A 44 -1.57 -2.97 8.38
N MET A 45 -2.75 -2.41 8.70
CA MET A 45 -3.16 -1.05 8.31
C MET A 45 -2.14 -0.01 8.78
N ALA A 46 -1.78 -0.07 10.07
CA ALA A 46 -0.82 0.85 10.65
C ALA A 46 0.56 0.75 9.97
N GLY A 47 1.03 -0.48 9.69
CA GLY A 47 2.28 -0.71 8.99
C GLY A 47 2.29 -0.10 7.58
N VAL A 48 1.23 -0.29 6.79
CA VAL A 48 1.08 0.35 5.48
C VAL A 48 1.10 1.87 5.61
N THR A 49 0.30 2.42 6.51
CA THR A 49 0.08 3.86 6.65
C THR A 49 1.34 4.58 7.14
N PHE A 50 1.92 4.14 8.24
CA PHE A 50 3.12 4.75 8.81
C PHE A 50 4.36 4.45 7.96
N GLY A 51 4.47 3.23 7.41
CA GLY A 51 5.56 2.84 6.53
C GLY A 51 5.62 3.69 5.27
N PHE A 52 4.47 3.99 4.65
CA PHE A 52 4.42 4.86 3.48
C PHE A 52 4.69 6.32 3.82
N ALA A 53 4.13 6.86 4.91
CA ALA A 53 4.41 8.23 5.34
C ALA A 53 5.91 8.42 5.68
N PHE A 54 6.53 7.44 6.31
CA PHE A 54 7.97 7.40 6.56
C PHE A 54 8.78 7.37 5.25
N MET A 55 8.34 6.57 4.27
CA MET A 55 8.96 6.52 2.94
C MET A 55 8.90 7.89 2.24
N ILE A 56 7.76 8.61 2.29
CA ILE A 56 7.64 9.99 1.79
C ILE A 56 8.66 10.91 2.48
N ALA A 57 8.73 10.86 3.81
CA ALA A 57 9.64 11.71 4.57
C ALA A 57 11.10 11.46 4.19
N VAL A 58 11.54 10.22 4.16
CA VAL A 58 12.93 9.87 3.80
C VAL A 58 13.26 10.20 2.35
N THR A 59 12.32 9.98 1.42
CA THR A 59 12.48 10.35 0.01
C THR A 59 12.65 11.87 -0.15
N GLY A 60 11.81 12.65 0.53
CA GLY A 60 11.87 14.11 0.48
C GLY A 60 13.08 14.71 1.20
N LEU A 61 13.63 14.03 2.21
CA LEU A 61 14.82 14.44 2.93
C LEU A 61 16.14 14.05 2.23
N GLY A 62 16.10 13.43 1.04
CA GLY A 62 17.28 13.22 0.23
C GLY A 62 17.46 11.81 -0.37
N LEU A 63 16.72 10.79 0.09
CA LEU A 63 16.84 9.46 -0.50
C LEU A 63 16.46 9.45 -1.99
N GLY A 64 15.60 10.37 -2.44
CA GLY A 64 15.29 10.55 -3.86
C GLY A 64 16.52 10.83 -4.72
N ALA A 65 17.50 11.58 -4.20
CA ALA A 65 18.75 11.85 -4.90
C ALA A 65 19.62 10.59 -5.08
N VAL A 66 19.53 9.63 -4.17
CA VAL A 66 20.27 8.35 -4.30
C VAL A 66 19.79 7.57 -5.52
N PHE A 67 18.50 7.57 -5.79
CA PHE A 67 17.93 6.85 -6.95
C PHE A 67 18.26 7.52 -8.28
N THR A 68 18.41 8.85 -8.30
CA THR A 68 18.88 9.55 -9.51
C THR A 68 20.37 9.29 -9.76
N THR A 69 21.15 9.14 -8.68
CA THR A 69 22.60 8.87 -8.77
C THR A 69 22.89 7.40 -9.10
N TYR A 70 22.07 6.49 -8.60
CA TYR A 70 22.22 5.05 -8.77
C TYR A 70 20.94 4.38 -9.32
N PRO A 71 20.64 4.55 -10.64
CA PRO A 71 19.41 3.99 -11.24
C PRO A 71 19.28 2.47 -11.11
N VAL A 72 20.40 1.76 -11.00
CA VAL A 72 20.44 0.31 -10.75
C VAL A 72 19.64 -0.10 -9.51
N LEU A 73 19.59 0.76 -8.47
CA LEU A 73 18.81 0.47 -7.27
C LEU A 73 17.32 0.39 -7.56
N GLN A 74 16.79 1.23 -8.47
CA GLN A 74 15.39 1.17 -8.90
C GLN A 74 15.10 -0.16 -9.59
N THR A 75 15.98 -0.61 -10.47
CA THR A 75 15.86 -1.89 -11.17
C THR A 75 15.87 -3.07 -10.19
N VAL A 76 16.79 -3.07 -9.22
CA VAL A 76 16.84 -4.10 -8.17
C VAL A 76 15.54 -4.12 -7.35
N LEU A 77 15.06 -2.95 -6.90
CA LEU A 77 13.81 -2.85 -6.13
C LEU A 77 12.60 -3.27 -6.97
N LYS A 78 12.55 -2.93 -8.26
CA LYS A 78 11.50 -3.33 -9.20
C LYS A 78 11.36 -4.86 -9.24
N TYR A 79 12.46 -5.58 -9.47
CA TYR A 79 12.43 -7.05 -9.58
C TYR A 79 12.26 -7.74 -8.22
N ALA A 80 12.91 -7.24 -7.16
CA ALA A 80 12.71 -7.75 -5.80
C ALA A 80 11.25 -7.57 -5.34
N GLY A 81 10.66 -6.40 -5.63
CA GLY A 81 9.26 -6.12 -5.36
C GLY A 81 8.31 -7.03 -6.14
N ALA A 82 8.58 -7.24 -7.43
CA ALA A 82 7.79 -8.14 -8.26
C ALA A 82 7.84 -9.59 -7.72
N ALA A 83 9.02 -10.10 -7.38
CA ALA A 83 9.18 -11.44 -6.80
C ALA A 83 8.42 -11.57 -5.47
N TYR A 84 8.50 -10.56 -4.60
CA TYR A 84 7.80 -10.56 -3.31
C TYR A 84 6.28 -10.47 -3.49
N LEU A 85 5.79 -9.69 -4.47
CA LEU A 85 4.36 -9.63 -4.80
C LEU A 85 3.83 -10.95 -5.33
N LEU A 86 4.60 -11.67 -6.14
CA LEU A 86 4.24 -13.03 -6.61
C LEU A 86 4.14 -13.99 -5.41
N TYR A 87 5.08 -13.92 -4.48
CA TYR A 87 5.02 -14.69 -3.24
C TYR A 87 3.75 -14.38 -2.44
N LEU A 88 3.42 -13.10 -2.23
CA LEU A 88 2.22 -12.68 -1.51
C LEU A 88 0.94 -13.09 -2.24
N ALA A 89 0.90 -12.97 -3.57
CA ALA A 89 -0.21 -13.40 -4.39
C ALA A 89 -0.48 -14.91 -4.23
N ALA A 90 0.57 -15.73 -4.27
CA ALA A 90 0.48 -17.16 -4.02
C ALA A 90 0.02 -17.45 -2.57
N ALA A 91 0.58 -16.76 -1.58
CA ALA A 91 0.20 -16.91 -0.18
C ALA A 91 -1.29 -16.60 0.06
N ILE A 92 -1.82 -15.55 -0.57
CA ILE A 92 -3.25 -15.21 -0.48
C ILE A 92 -4.10 -16.23 -1.24
N ALA A 93 -3.76 -16.55 -2.49
CA ALA A 93 -4.54 -17.48 -3.31
C ALA A 93 -4.62 -18.89 -2.70
N LEU A 94 -3.56 -19.33 -2.03
CA LEU A 94 -3.48 -20.64 -1.37
C LEU A 94 -4.01 -20.61 0.07
N SER A 95 -4.42 -19.46 0.60
CA SER A 95 -4.99 -19.37 1.93
C SER A 95 -6.26 -20.20 2.01
N ALA A 96 -6.26 -21.17 2.93
CA ALA A 96 -7.44 -21.99 3.19
C ALA A 96 -8.58 -21.10 3.77
N PRO A 97 -9.86 -21.49 3.57
CA PRO A 97 -10.98 -20.83 4.24
C PRO A 97 -10.78 -20.78 5.76
N PRO A 98 -11.37 -19.80 6.47
CA PRO A 98 -11.35 -19.79 7.93
C PRO A 98 -11.92 -21.08 8.49
N ASP A 99 -11.11 -21.82 9.21
CA ASP A 99 -11.54 -22.96 10.00
C ASP A 99 -11.76 -22.43 11.43
N PRO A 100 -12.95 -22.59 12.01
CA PRO A 100 -13.22 -22.15 13.38
C PRO A 100 -12.20 -22.69 14.39
N ASP A 101 -11.73 -23.91 14.19
CA ASP A 101 -10.77 -24.59 15.09
C ASP A 101 -9.31 -24.25 14.77
N ALA A 102 -9.01 -23.80 13.53
CA ALA A 102 -7.65 -23.42 13.08
C ALA A 102 -7.45 -21.90 12.99
N ALA A 103 -8.49 -21.10 13.20
CA ALA A 103 -8.47 -19.62 13.02
C ALA A 103 -7.41 -18.91 13.88
N ASP A 104 -7.00 -19.52 14.98
CA ASP A 104 -6.04 -18.92 15.92
C ASP A 104 -4.57 -18.96 15.47
N ARG A 105 -4.24 -19.78 14.45
CA ARG A 105 -2.86 -19.94 13.96
C ARG A 105 -2.50 -18.98 12.83
N ARG A 106 -3.47 -18.49 12.07
CA ARG A 106 -3.25 -17.55 10.96
C ARG A 106 -3.32 -16.11 11.45
N ARG A 107 -2.38 -15.30 10.99
CA ARG A 107 -2.29 -13.88 11.37
C ARG A 107 -2.22 -13.01 10.12
N PRO A 108 -2.82 -11.80 10.19
CA PRO A 108 -2.57 -10.78 9.16
C PRO A 108 -1.09 -10.42 9.13
N MET A 109 -0.69 -9.71 8.08
CA MET A 109 0.66 -9.14 8.01
C MET A 109 0.93 -8.28 9.26
N THR A 110 2.13 -8.40 9.81
CA THR A 110 2.54 -7.61 10.98
C THR A 110 2.75 -6.15 10.59
N PHE A 111 2.77 -5.25 11.57
CA PHE A 111 3.14 -3.84 11.37
C PHE A 111 4.47 -3.70 10.64
N LEU A 112 5.50 -4.37 11.13
CA LEU A 112 6.84 -4.29 10.53
C LEU A 112 6.88 -4.89 9.13
N GLY A 113 6.22 -6.03 8.92
CA GLY A 113 6.13 -6.65 7.59
C GLY A 113 5.47 -5.72 6.58
N ALA A 114 4.36 -5.05 6.96
CA ALA A 114 3.65 -4.10 6.11
C ALA A 114 4.44 -2.80 5.88
N ALA A 115 5.16 -2.31 6.89
CA ALA A 115 6.03 -1.13 6.74
C ALA A 115 7.23 -1.42 5.83
N LEU A 116 7.87 -2.56 5.98
CA LEU A 116 8.98 -3.00 5.12
C LEU A 116 8.52 -3.27 3.69
N PHE A 117 7.30 -3.78 3.51
CA PHE A 117 6.73 -3.99 2.18
C PHE A 117 6.70 -2.71 1.34
N GLN A 118 6.54 -1.52 1.94
CA GLN A 118 6.52 -0.26 1.20
C GLN A 118 7.80 -0.07 0.37
N TRP A 119 8.95 -0.53 0.87
CA TRP A 119 10.27 -0.38 0.22
C TRP A 119 10.46 -1.26 -1.02
N VAL A 120 9.64 -2.30 -1.18
CA VAL A 120 9.62 -3.16 -2.38
C VAL A 120 8.36 -2.96 -3.22
N ASN A 121 7.44 -2.09 -2.77
CA ASN A 121 6.21 -1.75 -3.47
C ASN A 121 6.47 -0.67 -4.54
N VAL A 122 6.56 -1.07 -5.80
CA VAL A 122 6.84 -0.15 -6.91
C VAL A 122 5.81 0.98 -7.01
N LYS A 123 4.50 0.69 -6.82
CA LYS A 123 3.47 1.75 -6.77
C LYS A 123 3.78 2.76 -5.65
N GLY A 124 4.27 2.28 -4.50
CA GLY A 124 4.69 3.15 -3.40
C GLY A 124 5.81 4.11 -3.82
N TRP A 125 6.82 3.62 -4.54
CA TRP A 125 7.92 4.45 -5.04
C TRP A 125 7.47 5.48 -6.07
N VAL A 126 6.65 5.08 -7.05
CA VAL A 126 6.07 6.01 -8.05
C VAL A 126 5.29 7.12 -7.34
N MET A 127 4.46 6.75 -6.36
CA MET A 127 3.72 7.73 -5.56
C MET A 127 4.65 8.63 -4.73
N ALA A 128 5.66 8.08 -4.07
CA ALA A 128 6.56 8.84 -3.20
C ALA A 128 7.40 9.85 -4.01
N ILE A 129 8.05 9.39 -5.08
CA ILE A 129 8.86 10.27 -5.95
C ILE A 129 7.96 11.29 -6.64
N GLY A 130 6.84 10.85 -7.23
CA GLY A 130 5.88 11.74 -7.89
C GLY A 130 5.34 12.83 -6.95
N THR A 131 5.00 12.47 -5.72
CA THR A 131 4.53 13.40 -4.70
C THR A 131 5.60 14.45 -4.38
N ILE A 132 6.81 14.01 -4.02
CA ILE A 132 7.90 14.90 -3.60
C ILE A 132 8.33 15.84 -4.74
N THR A 133 8.30 15.39 -5.98
CA THR A 133 8.71 16.21 -7.15
C THR A 133 7.59 17.14 -7.61
N ALA A 134 6.37 16.62 -7.82
CA ALA A 134 5.27 17.43 -8.35
C ALA A 134 4.78 18.51 -7.37
N TYR A 135 4.86 18.25 -6.07
CA TYR A 135 4.39 19.15 -5.02
C TYR A 135 5.52 19.77 -4.19
N ALA A 136 6.74 19.83 -4.75
CA ALA A 136 7.90 20.41 -4.07
C ALA A 136 7.65 21.85 -3.57
N ALA A 137 6.93 22.65 -4.34
CA ALA A 137 6.63 24.04 -4.04
C ALA A 137 5.35 24.24 -3.19
N ILE A 138 4.77 23.18 -2.60
CA ILE A 138 3.57 23.29 -1.74
C ILE A 138 3.85 24.13 -0.48
N ALA A 139 5.09 24.10 0.00
CA ALA A 139 5.64 24.92 1.08
C ALA A 139 7.16 25.03 0.93
N SER A 140 7.82 25.90 1.70
CA SER A 140 9.28 25.95 1.79
C SER A 140 9.86 24.67 2.42
N TYR A 141 11.05 24.25 1.95
CA TYR A 141 11.78 23.13 2.56
C TYR A 141 12.22 23.47 4.01
N PRO A 142 12.14 22.55 4.97
CA PRO A 142 11.69 21.16 4.86
C PRO A 142 10.18 20.97 5.11
N TRP A 143 9.41 22.04 5.25
CA TRP A 143 7.98 22.00 5.55
C TRP A 143 7.14 21.35 4.46
N ASN A 144 7.55 21.48 3.20
CA ASN A 144 6.92 20.78 2.08
C ASN A 144 6.93 19.26 2.29
N VAL A 145 8.03 18.69 2.77
CA VAL A 145 8.15 17.26 3.08
C VAL A 145 7.21 16.88 4.23
N ALA A 146 7.20 17.69 5.30
CA ALA A 146 6.35 17.44 6.47
C ALA A 146 4.85 17.47 6.11
N VAL A 147 4.43 18.46 5.31
CA VAL A 147 3.03 18.56 4.84
C VAL A 147 2.65 17.35 4.01
N GLN A 148 3.49 16.95 3.06
CA GLN A 148 3.24 15.80 2.19
C GLN A 148 3.20 14.48 2.97
N ALA A 149 4.10 14.29 3.93
CA ALA A 149 4.11 13.11 4.80
C ALA A 149 2.86 13.06 5.70
N ALA A 150 2.45 14.20 6.29
CA ALA A 150 1.26 14.27 7.13
C ALA A 150 -0.03 14.01 6.34
N LEU A 151 -0.17 14.58 5.15
CA LEU A 151 -1.30 14.32 4.26
C LEU A 151 -1.31 12.87 3.79
N SER A 152 -0.14 12.31 3.45
CA SER A 152 -0.02 10.89 3.09
C SER A 152 -0.41 9.97 4.24
N LEU A 153 -0.08 10.33 5.48
CA LEU A 153 -0.53 9.60 6.68
C LEU A 153 -2.06 9.63 6.79
N LEU A 154 -2.67 10.79 6.62
CA LEU A 154 -4.13 10.96 6.72
C LEU A 154 -4.87 10.18 5.63
N PHE A 155 -4.51 10.39 4.35
CA PHE A 155 -5.14 9.70 3.23
C PHE A 155 -4.84 8.19 3.23
N GLY A 156 -3.63 7.81 3.62
CA GLY A 156 -3.23 6.42 3.79
C GLY A 156 -4.05 5.70 4.86
N ALA A 157 -4.28 6.36 6.02
CA ALA A 157 -5.13 5.81 7.07
C ALA A 157 -6.59 5.66 6.61
N ALA A 158 -7.15 6.70 5.97
CA ALA A 158 -8.52 6.67 5.47
C ALA A 158 -8.72 5.58 4.40
N SER A 159 -7.80 5.48 3.44
CA SER A 159 -7.83 4.45 2.41
C SER A 159 -7.68 3.05 2.99
N SER A 160 -6.67 2.83 3.85
CA SER A 160 -6.44 1.54 4.49
C SER A 160 -7.66 1.09 5.28
N ALA A 161 -8.28 1.99 6.06
CA ALA A 161 -9.50 1.70 6.80
C ALA A 161 -10.66 1.33 5.87
N SER A 162 -10.84 2.08 4.78
CA SER A 162 -11.91 1.83 3.80
C SER A 162 -11.77 0.45 3.15
N TRP A 163 -10.57 0.08 2.71
CA TRP A 163 -10.33 -1.22 2.10
C TRP A 163 -10.51 -2.39 3.07
N VAL A 164 -10.08 -2.23 4.33
CA VAL A 164 -10.30 -3.25 5.37
C VAL A 164 -11.77 -3.35 5.74
N LEU A 165 -12.49 -2.23 5.86
CA LEU A 165 -13.92 -2.23 6.12
C LEU A 165 -14.70 -2.90 4.98
N CYS A 166 -14.36 -2.61 3.72
CA CYS A 166 -14.93 -3.30 2.57
C CYS A 166 -14.70 -4.82 2.68
N GLY A 167 -13.47 -5.25 2.96
CA GLY A 167 -13.16 -6.67 3.16
C GLY A 167 -13.94 -7.30 4.30
N THR A 168 -14.03 -6.61 5.44
CA THR A 168 -14.78 -7.09 6.61
C THR A 168 -16.27 -7.19 6.32
N SER A 169 -16.84 -6.22 5.59
CA SER A 169 -18.25 -6.26 5.20
C SER A 169 -18.56 -7.44 4.29
N LEU A 170 -17.61 -7.85 3.45
CA LEU A 170 -17.76 -9.03 2.61
C LEU A 170 -17.82 -10.34 3.41
N GLN A 171 -17.37 -10.38 4.67
CA GLN A 171 -17.49 -11.57 5.53
C GLN A 171 -18.96 -12.04 5.68
N SER A 172 -19.89 -11.09 5.73
CA SER A 172 -21.32 -11.40 5.82
C SER A 172 -21.91 -12.01 4.54
N LEU A 173 -21.30 -11.73 3.39
CA LEU A 173 -21.74 -12.17 2.06
C LEU A 173 -21.02 -13.44 1.63
N VAL A 174 -19.72 -13.55 1.97
CA VAL A 174 -18.84 -14.65 1.55
C VAL A 174 -18.76 -15.68 2.67
N LYS A 175 -19.85 -16.44 2.88
CA LYS A 175 -19.99 -17.39 4.01
C LYS A 175 -19.50 -18.81 3.70
N SER A 176 -19.50 -19.20 2.44
CA SER A 176 -19.09 -20.58 2.08
C SER A 176 -17.57 -20.71 1.91
N PRO A 177 -16.97 -21.84 2.33
CA PRO A 177 -15.54 -22.07 2.12
C PRO A 177 -15.11 -21.96 0.65
N ARG A 178 -16.00 -22.32 -0.29
CA ARG A 178 -15.74 -22.18 -1.72
C ARG A 178 -15.69 -20.72 -2.16
N ALA A 179 -16.60 -19.88 -1.63
CA ALA A 179 -16.63 -18.46 -1.95
C ALA A 179 -15.41 -17.71 -1.38
N VAL A 180 -14.97 -18.04 -0.14
CA VAL A 180 -13.71 -17.51 0.41
C VAL A 180 -12.52 -17.91 -0.43
N ARG A 181 -12.45 -19.17 -0.86
CA ARG A 181 -11.36 -19.63 -1.73
C ARG A 181 -11.36 -18.92 -3.09
N ALA A 182 -12.53 -18.76 -3.71
CA ALA A 182 -12.67 -18.04 -4.97
C ALA A 182 -12.24 -16.56 -4.81
N PHE A 183 -12.63 -15.92 -3.72
CA PHE A 183 -12.21 -14.56 -3.39
C PHE A 183 -10.68 -14.46 -3.23
N ASN A 184 -10.07 -15.35 -2.45
CA ASN A 184 -8.61 -15.34 -2.24
C ASN A 184 -7.85 -15.58 -3.55
N ILE A 185 -8.33 -16.47 -4.42
CA ILE A 185 -7.75 -16.67 -5.76
C ILE A 185 -7.88 -15.38 -6.59
N ALA A 186 -9.07 -14.76 -6.60
CA ALA A 186 -9.28 -13.50 -7.32
C ALA A 186 -8.34 -12.38 -6.82
N MET A 187 -8.13 -12.26 -5.50
CA MET A 187 -7.19 -11.29 -4.93
C MET A 187 -5.74 -11.60 -5.31
N GLY A 188 -5.34 -12.87 -5.32
CA GLY A 188 -4.04 -13.29 -5.81
C GLY A 188 -3.83 -12.94 -7.29
N VAL A 189 -4.83 -13.22 -8.14
CA VAL A 189 -4.79 -12.85 -9.57
C VAL A 189 -4.70 -11.33 -9.75
N LEU A 190 -5.46 -10.55 -8.99
CA LEU A 190 -5.39 -9.08 -9.05
C LEU A 190 -4.02 -8.56 -8.62
N LEU A 191 -3.36 -9.19 -7.62
CA LEU A 191 -1.99 -8.84 -7.25
C LEU A 191 -1.01 -9.12 -8.38
N VAL A 192 -1.11 -10.27 -9.05
CA VAL A 192 -0.29 -10.58 -10.23
C VAL A 192 -0.57 -9.58 -11.35
N ALA A 193 -1.85 -9.28 -11.61
CA ALA A 193 -2.23 -8.29 -12.63
C ALA A 193 -1.67 -6.88 -12.33
N SER A 194 -1.55 -6.52 -11.05
CA SER A 194 -0.95 -5.23 -10.64
C SER A 194 0.55 -5.12 -10.94
N LEU A 195 1.22 -6.23 -11.30
CA LEU A 195 2.62 -6.24 -11.77
C LEU A 195 2.74 -5.83 -13.24
N TYR A 196 1.66 -5.93 -14.03
CA TYR A 196 1.74 -5.65 -15.46
C TYR A 196 2.33 -4.27 -15.78
N PRO A 197 1.82 -3.15 -15.23
CA PRO A 197 2.43 -1.84 -15.47
C PRO A 197 3.86 -1.77 -14.96
N VAL A 198 4.15 -2.38 -13.80
CA VAL A 198 5.48 -2.38 -13.19
C VAL A 198 6.54 -3.01 -14.10
N LEU A 199 6.20 -4.08 -14.80
CA LEU A 199 7.15 -4.81 -15.64
C LEU A 199 7.30 -4.21 -17.04
N HIS A 200 6.30 -3.43 -17.51
CA HIS A 200 6.29 -2.86 -18.87
C HIS A 200 6.65 -1.37 -18.90
N GLU A 201 6.68 -0.69 -17.76
CA GLU A 201 7.26 0.65 -17.70
C GLU A 201 8.80 0.56 -17.74
N PRO A 202 9.43 1.40 -18.58
CA PRO A 202 10.90 1.42 -18.74
C PRO A 202 11.62 1.85 -17.47
#